data_7798451ee3a4b680bc013905cc6c5469
#
_entry.id   7798451ee3a4b680bc013905cc6c5469
#
_cell.length_a   1.000
_cell.length_b   1.000
_cell.length_c   1.000
_cell.angle_alpha   90.00
_cell.angle_beta   90.00
_cell.angle_gamma   90.00
#
_symmetry.space_group_name_H-M   'P 1'
#
loop_
_entity.id
_entity.type
_entity.pdbx_description
1 polymer ?
#
loop_
_entity_poly.entity_id
_entity_poly.type
_entity_poly.pdbx_seq_one_letter_code
_entity_poly.pdbx_strand_id
1 'polypeptide(L)'
;MPRPHDNNRDPHRTTTHGSTSDATHDHNPLHLNIDVRKDPAMTTTHDNKFSFGLWTVGWNAVDPFGTGTRPVLDPWEYTAKLAEVGAWGITFHDNDVFDFDASDQERHERAMKVKEAADASGLVIEMVTTNTFTHPVFKDGGLTNNDRSIRRFGLRKILRNVDLAAEMGATTFVMWGGREGAEYDSSKDLNAAFDRYKEGLDTVAAYIKSRGYDLRIGLEPKPNEPRGDIFLPTVGHALALIAQLDNGDIVGLNPETGHEQMAGLNYTHALAQALNAGKLFHIDLNGQSG
;
A
#
# COMPACT_ATOMS: atom_id res chain seq x y z
N MET A 1 -11.92 59.03 -0.85
CA MET A 1 -13.03 59.96 -0.54
C MET A 1 -14.27 59.14 -0.21
N PRO A 2 -15.16 59.61 0.67
CA PRO A 2 -15.37 58.95 1.96
C PRO A 2 -16.76 58.31 2.13
N ARG A 3 -16.90 57.60 3.25
CA ARG A 3 -18.17 57.14 3.86
C ARG A 3 -19.13 58.30 4.22
N PRO A 4 -20.41 58.03 4.54
CA PRO A 4 -20.81 57.95 5.95
C PRO A 4 -21.87 56.88 6.23
N HIS A 5 -21.83 56.23 7.40
CA HIS A 5 -22.59 56.41 8.65
C HIS A 5 -24.09 56.70 8.51
N ASP A 6 -24.96 55.86 9.11
CA ASP A 6 -25.65 56.31 10.31
C ASP A 6 -26.41 55.21 11.08
N ASN A 7 -26.33 55.35 12.37
CA ASN A 7 -27.00 54.79 13.51
C ASN A 7 -28.54 54.86 13.51
N ASN A 8 -29.19 53.93 14.22
CA ASN A 8 -30.01 54.27 15.40
C ASN A 8 -30.59 53.05 16.10
N ARG A 9 -30.11 52.76 17.31
CA ARG A 9 -30.71 52.85 18.67
C ARG A 9 -32.02 52.06 18.91
N ASP A 10 -31.83 51.13 19.83
CA ASP A 10 -32.57 50.66 20.99
C ASP A 10 -33.64 51.62 21.59
N PRO A 11 -34.60 51.25 22.51
CA PRO A 11 -34.51 50.25 23.54
C PRO A 11 -35.86 49.65 24.07
N HIS A 12 -35.72 48.70 25.01
CA HIS A 12 -36.65 48.33 26.11
C HIS A 12 -37.84 47.39 25.90
N ARG A 13 -37.77 46.21 26.52
CA ARG A 13 -38.65 45.87 27.63
C ARG A 13 -38.22 44.63 28.42
N THR A 14 -38.16 44.81 29.68
CA THR A 14 -37.94 43.94 30.80
C THR A 14 -39.10 43.01 31.12
N THR A 15 -38.76 41.93 31.85
CA THR A 15 -39.46 41.20 32.93
C THR A 15 -39.89 39.78 32.50
N THR A 16 -39.78 38.71 33.24
CA THR A 16 -39.40 38.33 34.62
C THR A 16 -39.40 36.79 34.71
N HIS A 17 -38.51 36.26 35.55
CA HIS A 17 -38.59 35.03 36.35
C HIS A 17 -39.22 33.73 35.86
N GLY A 18 -38.43 32.65 36.01
CA GLY A 18 -38.94 31.34 36.27
C GLY A 18 -37.96 30.19 36.14
N SER A 19 -37.34 29.85 37.28
CA SER A 19 -36.92 28.53 37.80
C SER A 19 -36.03 27.60 36.91
N THR A 20 -34.82 27.47 37.35
CA THR A 20 -33.99 26.27 37.59
C THR A 20 -34.57 24.92 37.16
N SER A 21 -33.90 24.26 36.24
CA SER A 21 -33.63 22.85 36.34
C SER A 21 -32.23 22.57 35.73
N ASP A 22 -31.33 22.23 36.64
CA ASP A 22 -30.04 21.64 36.36
C ASP A 22 -30.25 20.35 35.55
N ALA A 23 -29.91 20.38 34.26
CA ALA A 23 -29.75 19.18 33.48
C ALA A 23 -28.23 19.00 33.31
N THR A 24 -27.62 18.33 34.24
CA THR A 24 -26.30 17.74 34.06
C THR A 24 -26.37 16.80 32.87
N HIS A 25 -25.81 17.24 31.72
CA HIS A 25 -25.54 16.35 30.61
C HIS A 25 -24.42 15.40 31.04
N ASP A 26 -24.84 14.25 31.50
CA ASP A 26 -24.01 13.08 31.72
C ASP A 26 -23.53 12.61 30.34
N HIS A 27 -22.37 13.07 29.90
CA HIS A 27 -21.63 12.52 28.78
C HIS A 27 -21.06 11.17 29.21
N ASN A 28 -21.90 10.16 29.26
CA ASN A 28 -21.48 8.79 29.35
C ASN A 28 -21.00 8.39 27.93
N PRO A 29 -19.69 8.23 27.69
CA PRO A 29 -19.22 7.67 26.43
C PRO A 29 -19.77 6.24 26.39
N LEU A 30 -20.64 5.97 25.44
CA LEU A 30 -21.05 4.62 25.08
C LEU A 30 -19.80 3.83 24.74
N HIS A 31 -19.18 3.21 25.74
CA HIS A 31 -18.25 2.13 25.52
C HIS A 31 -19.06 0.97 24.92
N LEU A 32 -19.22 0.94 23.61
CA LEU A 32 -19.62 -0.26 22.91
C LEU A 32 -18.49 -1.29 23.14
N ASN A 33 -18.64 -2.07 24.21
CA ASN A 33 -17.92 -3.31 24.36
C ASN A 33 -18.49 -4.29 23.33
N ILE A 34 -18.09 -4.13 22.08
CA ILE A 34 -18.33 -5.14 21.05
C ILE A 34 -17.38 -6.29 21.40
N ASP A 35 -17.89 -7.31 22.06
CA ASP A 35 -17.17 -8.57 22.20
C ASP A 35 -17.20 -9.27 20.84
N VAL A 36 -16.27 -8.87 19.98
CA VAL A 36 -16.09 -9.36 18.60
C VAL A 36 -16.00 -10.89 18.53
N ARG A 37 -15.74 -11.55 19.67
CA ARG A 37 -15.64 -13.02 19.75
C ARG A 37 -16.97 -13.73 19.86
N LYS A 38 -18.09 -13.01 20.02
CA LYS A 38 -19.42 -13.60 20.23
C LYS A 38 -20.42 -13.33 19.11
N ASP A 39 -20.06 -12.52 18.12
CA ASP A 39 -20.90 -12.30 16.95
C ASP A 39 -20.52 -13.31 15.86
N PRO A 40 -21.33 -14.35 15.58
CA PRO A 40 -21.03 -15.32 14.52
C PRO A 40 -20.99 -14.70 13.13
N ALA A 41 -21.51 -13.48 12.94
CA ALA A 41 -21.43 -12.73 11.68
C ALA A 41 -20.05 -12.07 11.46
N MET A 42 -19.23 -11.97 12.52
CA MET A 42 -17.90 -11.34 12.49
C MET A 42 -16.76 -12.36 12.71
N THR A 43 -17.07 -13.64 12.84
CA THR A 43 -16.02 -14.66 12.95
C THR A 43 -15.47 -14.98 11.58
N THR A 44 -14.19 -14.62 11.35
CA THR A 44 -13.47 -15.13 10.18
C THR A 44 -13.46 -16.65 10.23
N THR A 45 -13.88 -17.29 9.15
CA THR A 45 -13.77 -18.75 9.03
C THR A 45 -12.40 -19.09 8.44
N HIS A 46 -11.95 -20.34 8.60
CA HIS A 46 -10.75 -20.84 7.94
C HIS A 46 -10.80 -20.73 6.41
N ASP A 47 -11.98 -20.46 5.83
CA ASP A 47 -12.15 -20.24 4.40
C ASP A 47 -11.70 -18.85 3.95
N ASN A 48 -11.57 -17.89 4.89
CA ASN A 48 -11.09 -16.55 4.61
C ASN A 48 -9.55 -16.51 4.63
N LYS A 49 -8.97 -16.26 3.47
CA LYS A 49 -7.51 -16.24 3.28
C LYS A 49 -6.98 -14.82 3.50
N PHE A 50 -6.64 -14.51 4.75
CA PHE A 50 -5.98 -13.26 5.10
C PHE A 50 -4.48 -13.47 5.25
N SER A 51 -3.70 -12.67 4.52
CA SER A 51 -2.25 -12.56 4.67
C SER A 51 -1.89 -11.22 5.33
N PHE A 52 -0.70 -11.14 5.89
CA PHE A 52 -0.21 -9.97 6.59
C PHE A 52 1.10 -9.48 5.98
N GLY A 53 1.16 -8.18 5.70
CA GLY A 53 2.39 -7.53 5.27
C GLY A 53 3.40 -7.44 6.41
N LEU A 54 4.60 -7.99 6.21
CA LEU A 54 5.64 -7.99 7.25
C LEU A 54 6.07 -6.56 7.62
N TRP A 55 5.93 -5.59 6.71
CA TRP A 55 6.17 -4.16 6.97
C TRP A 55 5.28 -3.57 8.04
N THR A 56 4.06 -4.10 8.24
CA THR A 56 3.14 -3.63 9.28
C THR A 56 3.41 -4.32 10.60
N VAL A 57 3.66 -5.63 10.58
CA VAL A 57 3.87 -6.45 11.78
C VAL A 57 5.24 -6.16 12.41
N GLY A 58 6.27 -6.00 11.58
CA GLY A 58 7.63 -5.68 12.01
C GLY A 58 7.87 -4.19 12.30
N TRP A 59 6.85 -3.34 12.14
CA TRP A 59 7.04 -1.92 12.35
C TRP A 59 7.37 -1.57 13.81
N ASN A 60 8.52 -0.94 14.00
CA ASN A 60 9.06 -0.59 15.31
C ASN A 60 8.47 0.71 15.92
N ALA A 61 7.40 1.24 15.31
CA ALA A 61 6.67 2.44 15.78
C ALA A 61 7.58 3.68 15.95
N VAL A 62 8.26 4.07 14.87
CA VAL A 62 9.03 5.32 14.79
C VAL A 62 8.06 6.47 14.58
N ASP A 63 8.17 7.54 15.38
CA ASP A 63 7.55 8.81 15.09
C ASP A 63 8.54 9.79 14.40
N PRO A 64 8.07 10.89 13.80
CA PRO A 64 8.95 11.82 13.08
C PRO A 64 10.03 12.48 13.94
N PHE A 65 9.89 12.48 15.26
CA PHE A 65 10.76 13.18 16.20
C PHE A 65 11.49 12.25 17.18
N GLY A 66 11.28 10.95 17.07
CA GLY A 66 11.79 9.96 18.01
C GLY A 66 12.42 8.74 17.36
N THR A 67 12.91 7.86 18.21
CA THR A 67 13.36 6.52 17.83
C THR A 67 12.20 5.54 17.92
N GLY A 68 12.38 4.35 17.35
CA GLY A 68 11.41 3.27 17.51
C GLY A 68 11.10 2.96 18.97
N THR A 69 9.82 2.76 19.27
CA THR A 69 9.32 2.45 20.63
C THR A 69 9.13 0.96 20.86
N ARG A 70 9.27 0.14 19.79
CA ARG A 70 9.23 -1.31 19.83
C ARG A 70 10.60 -1.88 19.46
N PRO A 71 10.98 -3.06 19.98
CA PRO A 71 12.19 -3.73 19.54
C PRO A 71 12.09 -4.09 18.06
N VAL A 72 13.21 -4.04 17.36
CA VAL A 72 13.34 -4.61 16.03
C VAL A 72 13.44 -6.14 16.19
N LEU A 73 12.54 -6.87 15.60
CA LEU A 73 12.53 -8.33 15.55
C LEU A 73 12.92 -8.78 14.14
N ASP A 74 13.55 -9.91 14.05
CA ASP A 74 13.80 -10.54 12.76
C ASP A 74 12.46 -11.06 12.16
N PRO A 75 12.28 -10.99 10.83
CA PRO A 75 11.00 -11.34 10.20
C PRO A 75 10.54 -12.77 10.47
N TRP A 76 11.46 -13.73 10.63
CA TRP A 76 11.11 -15.11 10.99
C TRP A 76 10.58 -15.27 12.43
N GLU A 77 10.89 -14.33 13.34
CA GLU A 77 10.41 -14.41 14.74
C GLU A 77 8.91 -14.08 14.83
N TYR A 78 8.42 -13.12 14.07
CA TYR A 78 7.00 -12.77 14.11
C TYR A 78 6.16 -13.53 13.08
N THR A 79 6.78 -14.18 12.10
CA THR A 79 6.06 -15.07 11.16
C THR A 79 5.32 -16.20 11.91
N ALA A 80 5.97 -16.87 12.83
CA ALA A 80 5.32 -17.90 13.66
C ALA A 80 4.15 -17.33 14.49
N LYS A 81 4.28 -16.09 14.98
CA LYS A 81 3.22 -15.42 15.74
C LYS A 81 1.97 -15.13 14.90
N LEU A 82 2.12 -14.88 13.61
CA LEU A 82 0.98 -14.68 12.71
C LEU A 82 0.15 -15.96 12.56
N ALA A 83 0.78 -17.12 12.53
CA ALA A 83 0.05 -18.39 12.52
C ALA A 83 -0.78 -18.61 13.79
N GLU A 84 -0.27 -18.21 14.97
CA GLU A 84 -1.00 -18.29 16.24
C GLU A 84 -2.28 -17.46 16.25
N VAL A 85 -2.33 -16.35 15.49
CA VAL A 85 -3.53 -15.49 15.38
C VAL A 85 -4.42 -15.85 14.20
N GLY A 86 -4.12 -16.93 13.49
CA GLY A 86 -4.95 -17.47 12.42
C GLY A 86 -4.71 -16.85 11.04
N ALA A 87 -3.56 -16.25 10.81
CA ALA A 87 -3.17 -15.82 9.46
C ALA A 87 -3.14 -17.02 8.50
N TRP A 88 -3.57 -16.80 7.26
CA TRP A 88 -3.40 -17.78 6.19
C TRP A 88 -2.03 -17.65 5.53
N GLY A 89 -1.51 -16.43 5.42
CA GLY A 89 -0.27 -16.19 4.73
C GLY A 89 0.44 -14.90 5.16
N ILE A 90 1.57 -14.66 4.52
CA ILE A 90 2.38 -13.45 4.66
C ILE A 90 2.72 -12.87 3.30
N THR A 91 2.96 -11.57 3.31
CA THR A 91 3.47 -10.79 2.18
C THR A 91 4.62 -9.92 2.65
N PHE A 92 5.56 -9.55 1.77
CA PHE A 92 6.68 -8.72 2.18
C PHE A 92 7.32 -7.94 1.03
N HIS A 93 7.95 -6.81 1.39
CA HIS A 93 8.95 -6.16 0.56
C HIS A 93 10.33 -6.80 0.79
N ASP A 94 11.17 -6.76 -0.19
CA ASP A 94 12.54 -7.24 -0.05
C ASP A 94 13.30 -6.61 1.15
N ASN A 95 13.05 -5.32 1.44
CA ASN A 95 13.68 -4.63 2.57
C ASN A 95 13.06 -4.95 3.95
N ASP A 96 11.96 -5.67 4.02
CA ASP A 96 11.45 -6.21 5.29
C ASP A 96 12.29 -7.42 5.74
N VAL A 97 13.01 -8.03 4.80
CA VAL A 97 13.76 -9.27 5.01
C VAL A 97 15.27 -9.04 5.04
N PHE A 98 15.80 -8.17 4.17
CA PHE A 98 17.24 -7.88 4.09
C PHE A 98 17.51 -6.43 3.73
N ASP A 99 18.69 -5.94 4.09
CA ASP A 99 19.12 -4.58 3.85
C ASP A 99 19.34 -4.29 2.36
N PHE A 100 19.24 -3.01 1.99
CA PHE A 100 19.36 -2.55 0.60
C PHE A 100 20.70 -2.95 -0.05
N ASP A 101 21.79 -2.92 0.68
CA ASP A 101 23.15 -3.21 0.25
C ASP A 101 23.64 -4.63 0.61
N ALA A 102 22.72 -5.49 1.13
CA ALA A 102 23.04 -6.87 1.43
C ALA A 102 23.63 -7.61 0.22
N SER A 103 24.61 -8.48 0.45
CA SER A 103 25.18 -9.37 -0.57
C SER A 103 24.14 -10.39 -1.07
N ASP A 104 24.38 -10.99 -2.24
CA ASP A 104 23.47 -12.01 -2.77
C ASP A 104 23.36 -13.23 -1.84
N GLN A 105 24.45 -13.62 -1.18
CA GLN A 105 24.45 -14.68 -0.19
C GLN A 105 23.55 -14.31 1.01
N GLU A 106 23.73 -13.14 1.57
CA GLU A 106 22.97 -12.67 2.73
C GLU A 106 21.48 -12.54 2.43
N ARG A 107 21.12 -12.04 1.24
CA ARG A 107 19.72 -11.99 0.76
C ARG A 107 19.10 -13.38 0.73
N HIS A 108 19.81 -14.32 0.13
CA HIS A 108 19.33 -15.72 0.06
C HIS A 108 19.18 -16.33 1.45
N GLU A 109 20.20 -16.23 2.30
CA GLU A 109 20.15 -16.78 3.67
C GLU A 109 19.00 -16.22 4.50
N ARG A 110 18.76 -14.91 4.44
CA ARG A 110 17.66 -14.27 5.19
C ARG A 110 16.29 -14.62 4.60
N ALA A 111 16.17 -14.66 3.28
CA ALA A 111 14.94 -15.08 2.62
C ALA A 111 14.57 -16.52 2.96
N MET A 112 15.55 -17.44 2.94
CA MET A 112 15.30 -18.84 3.31
C MET A 112 14.86 -19.00 4.76
N LYS A 113 15.37 -18.22 5.70
CA LYS A 113 14.87 -18.22 7.09
C LYS A 113 13.39 -17.83 7.19
N VAL A 114 12.95 -16.84 6.42
CA VAL A 114 11.53 -16.46 6.36
C VAL A 114 10.69 -17.60 5.75
N LYS A 115 11.19 -18.21 4.67
CA LYS A 115 10.52 -19.34 4.05
C LYS A 115 10.39 -20.54 5.00
N GLU A 116 11.47 -20.91 5.67
CA GLU A 116 11.48 -21.98 6.66
C GLU A 116 10.49 -21.70 7.81
N ALA A 117 10.44 -20.46 8.31
CA ALA A 117 9.50 -20.07 9.36
C ALA A 117 8.04 -20.13 8.88
N ALA A 118 7.76 -19.72 7.65
CA ALA A 118 6.42 -19.80 7.04
C ALA A 118 6.02 -21.26 6.85
N ASP A 119 6.87 -22.08 6.24
CA ASP A 119 6.64 -23.51 6.02
C ASP A 119 6.40 -24.27 7.34
N ALA A 120 7.22 -24.01 8.36
CA ALA A 120 7.09 -24.63 9.70
C ALA A 120 5.78 -24.21 10.41
N SER A 121 5.25 -23.04 10.10
CA SER A 121 4.02 -22.49 10.68
C SER A 121 2.77 -22.77 9.82
N GLY A 122 2.93 -23.40 8.65
CA GLY A 122 1.84 -23.66 7.71
C GLY A 122 1.29 -22.41 7.01
N LEU A 123 2.07 -21.32 6.97
CA LEU A 123 1.71 -20.08 6.29
C LEU A 123 2.13 -20.11 4.83
N VAL A 124 1.33 -19.47 3.97
CA VAL A 124 1.65 -19.29 2.56
C VAL A 124 2.36 -17.96 2.36
N ILE A 125 3.44 -17.93 1.59
CA ILE A 125 4.01 -16.69 1.06
C ILE A 125 3.30 -16.42 -0.26
N GLU A 126 2.26 -15.57 -0.25
CA GLU A 126 1.40 -15.43 -1.42
C GLU A 126 1.82 -14.30 -2.35
N MET A 127 2.45 -13.26 -1.79
CA MET A 127 2.86 -12.08 -2.52
C MET A 127 4.23 -11.60 -2.05
N VAL A 128 5.06 -11.22 -3.00
CA VAL A 128 6.31 -10.51 -2.79
C VAL A 128 6.27 -9.20 -3.58
N THR A 129 6.85 -8.16 -3.05
CA THR A 129 7.01 -6.88 -3.73
C THR A 129 8.43 -6.35 -3.60
N THR A 130 8.74 -5.34 -4.37
CA THR A 130 10.09 -4.74 -4.38
C THR A 130 10.05 -3.30 -3.94
N ASN A 131 10.93 -2.94 -3.01
CA ASN A 131 11.05 -1.56 -2.55
C ASN A 131 11.92 -0.74 -3.51
N THR A 132 11.28 0.05 -4.37
CA THR A 132 11.91 1.06 -5.23
C THR A 132 11.54 2.49 -4.82
N PHE A 133 11.25 2.72 -3.54
CA PHE A 133 10.71 4.00 -3.08
C PHE A 133 11.36 4.54 -1.79
N THR A 134 11.83 3.69 -0.87
CA THR A 134 12.39 4.14 0.41
C THR A 134 13.80 4.70 0.25
N HIS A 135 14.67 4.01 -0.49
CA HIS A 135 16.06 4.44 -0.63
C HIS A 135 16.17 5.73 -1.46
N PRO A 136 16.98 6.73 -1.03
CA PRO A 136 17.09 8.04 -1.71
C PRO A 136 17.46 7.97 -3.20
N VAL A 137 18.10 6.91 -3.67
CA VAL A 137 18.42 6.71 -5.10
C VAL A 137 17.16 6.72 -5.97
N PHE A 138 16.02 6.30 -5.42
CA PHE A 138 14.73 6.23 -6.13
C PHE A 138 13.85 7.47 -5.93
N LYS A 139 14.35 8.54 -5.33
CA LYS A 139 13.52 9.74 -5.05
C LYS A 139 12.78 10.30 -6.26
N ASP A 140 13.28 10.07 -7.48
CA ASP A 140 12.67 10.48 -8.76
C ASP A 140 12.12 9.29 -9.57
N GLY A 141 11.78 8.20 -8.91
CA GLY A 141 11.28 6.97 -9.52
C GLY A 141 12.34 5.89 -9.73
N GLY A 142 11.91 4.66 -9.83
CA GLY A 142 12.73 3.51 -10.20
C GLY A 142 12.71 3.24 -11.72
N LEU A 143 11.52 3.20 -12.31
CA LEU A 143 11.33 2.93 -13.74
C LEU A 143 11.20 4.20 -14.58
N THR A 144 10.63 5.28 -14.03
CA THR A 144 10.41 6.54 -14.75
C THR A 144 11.45 7.62 -14.50
N ASN A 145 12.47 7.32 -13.70
CA ASN A 145 13.55 8.27 -13.36
C ASN A 145 14.14 8.94 -14.60
N ASN A 146 14.49 10.22 -14.51
CA ASN A 146 15.17 10.93 -15.60
C ASN A 146 16.54 10.34 -15.88
N ASP A 147 17.26 9.84 -14.87
CA ASP A 147 18.55 9.17 -15.03
C ASP A 147 18.39 7.72 -15.49
N ARG A 148 18.91 7.41 -16.67
CA ARG A 148 18.90 6.06 -17.24
C ARG A 148 19.63 5.04 -16.37
N SER A 149 20.70 5.43 -15.69
CA SER A 149 21.47 4.52 -14.84
C SER A 149 20.63 4.03 -13.65
N ILE A 150 19.83 4.92 -13.07
CA ILE A 150 18.89 4.60 -11.98
C ILE A 150 17.77 3.70 -12.50
N ARG A 151 17.19 3.98 -13.67
CA ARG A 151 16.17 3.09 -14.26
C ARG A 151 16.70 1.67 -14.47
N ARG A 152 17.92 1.53 -15.00
CA ARG A 152 18.58 0.21 -15.16
C ARG A 152 18.87 -0.47 -13.82
N PHE A 153 19.22 0.29 -12.81
CA PHE A 153 19.42 -0.23 -11.46
C PHE A 153 18.09 -0.71 -10.84
N GLY A 154 17.04 0.12 -10.92
CA GLY A 154 15.69 -0.23 -10.45
C GLY A 154 15.16 -1.49 -11.14
N LEU A 155 15.25 -1.55 -12.47
CA LEU A 155 14.80 -2.72 -13.22
C LEU A 155 15.55 -3.99 -12.81
N ARG A 156 16.90 -3.94 -12.67
CA ARG A 156 17.66 -5.11 -12.19
C ARG A 156 17.27 -5.55 -10.80
N LYS A 157 16.98 -4.58 -9.89
CA LYS A 157 16.48 -4.88 -8.54
C LYS A 157 15.12 -5.59 -8.61
N ILE A 158 14.21 -5.10 -9.45
CA ILE A 158 12.89 -5.70 -9.66
C ILE A 158 13.03 -7.14 -10.19
N LEU A 159 13.81 -7.35 -11.26
CA LEU A 159 13.97 -8.68 -11.85
C LEU A 159 14.56 -9.70 -10.86
N ARG A 160 15.53 -9.29 -10.05
CA ARG A 160 16.07 -10.15 -8.98
C ARG A 160 15.02 -10.50 -7.93
N ASN A 161 14.14 -9.58 -7.60
CA ASN A 161 13.06 -9.84 -6.66
C ASN A 161 11.90 -10.65 -7.27
N VAL A 162 11.74 -10.61 -8.59
CA VAL A 162 10.89 -11.58 -9.31
C VAL A 162 11.44 -13.00 -9.18
N ASP A 163 12.75 -13.19 -9.33
CA ASP A 163 13.38 -14.49 -9.08
C ASP A 163 13.17 -14.95 -7.63
N LEU A 164 13.35 -14.03 -6.66
CA LEU A 164 13.07 -14.30 -5.27
C LEU A 164 11.60 -14.69 -5.03
N ALA A 165 10.63 -13.97 -5.60
CA ALA A 165 9.22 -14.29 -5.45
C ALA A 165 8.90 -15.71 -5.95
N ALA A 166 9.46 -16.11 -7.09
CA ALA A 166 9.31 -17.46 -7.61
C ALA A 166 9.96 -18.51 -6.69
N GLU A 167 11.15 -18.24 -6.15
CA GLU A 167 11.85 -19.12 -5.19
C GLU A 167 11.07 -19.28 -3.88
N MET A 168 10.40 -18.21 -3.42
CA MET A 168 9.57 -18.22 -2.22
C MET A 168 8.21 -18.92 -2.44
N GLY A 169 7.84 -19.22 -3.67
CA GLY A 169 6.57 -19.84 -4.03
C GLY A 169 5.39 -18.88 -4.09
N ALA A 170 5.65 -17.58 -4.18
CA ALA A 170 4.62 -16.57 -4.36
C ALA A 170 3.94 -16.71 -5.73
N THR A 171 2.66 -16.33 -5.81
CA THR A 171 1.89 -16.31 -7.07
C THR A 171 1.61 -14.89 -7.56
N THR A 172 1.81 -13.90 -6.72
CA THR A 172 1.61 -12.49 -7.03
C THR A 172 2.88 -11.69 -6.74
N PHE A 173 3.26 -10.86 -7.69
CA PHE A 173 4.33 -9.88 -7.54
C PHE A 173 3.73 -8.47 -7.64
N VAL A 174 3.66 -7.76 -6.52
CA VAL A 174 3.08 -6.42 -6.50
C VAL A 174 4.13 -5.39 -6.89
N MET A 175 3.73 -4.43 -7.69
CA MET A 175 4.52 -3.26 -8.06
C MET A 175 3.78 -2.00 -7.63
N TRP A 176 4.22 -1.44 -6.50
CA TRP A 176 3.79 -0.13 -6.03
C TRP A 176 4.69 0.96 -6.59
N GLY A 177 4.08 1.86 -7.35
CA GLY A 177 4.78 2.95 -8.02
C GLY A 177 4.88 4.23 -7.19
N GLY A 178 5.08 4.15 -5.87
CA GLY A 178 5.03 5.30 -4.97
C GLY A 178 6.01 6.45 -5.28
N ARG A 179 7.09 6.19 -6.03
CA ARG A 179 8.01 7.24 -6.52
C ARG A 179 7.88 7.50 -8.02
N GLU A 180 7.04 6.76 -8.73
CA GLU A 180 6.77 6.96 -10.15
C GLU A 180 5.78 8.13 -10.34
N GLY A 181 6.31 9.33 -10.42
CA GLY A 181 5.52 10.55 -10.44
C GLY A 181 6.39 11.82 -10.46
N ALA A 182 5.81 12.95 -10.08
CA ALA A 182 6.48 14.24 -9.97
C ALA A 182 5.85 15.12 -8.88
N GLU A 183 6.61 16.05 -8.31
CA GLU A 183 6.09 17.17 -7.52
C GLU A 183 5.71 18.36 -8.41
N TYR A 184 6.41 18.49 -9.55
CA TYR A 184 6.20 19.55 -10.54
C TYR A 184 6.33 18.95 -11.94
N ASP A 185 5.31 19.07 -12.75
CA ASP A 185 5.27 18.52 -14.11
C ASP A 185 6.42 19.02 -15.00
N SER A 186 6.90 20.25 -14.75
CA SER A 186 8.06 20.79 -15.47
C SER A 186 9.38 20.09 -15.19
N SER A 187 9.45 19.22 -14.19
CA SER A 187 10.65 18.47 -13.83
C SER A 187 10.88 17.24 -14.69
N LYS A 188 9.88 16.83 -15.48
CA LYS A 188 9.89 15.55 -16.19
C LYS A 188 9.08 15.66 -17.49
N ASP A 189 9.60 15.07 -18.57
CA ASP A 189 8.77 14.81 -19.75
C ASP A 189 7.78 13.68 -19.43
N LEU A 190 6.52 14.04 -19.24
CA LEU A 190 5.48 13.11 -18.78
C LEU A 190 5.21 12.01 -19.81
N ASN A 191 5.21 12.32 -21.11
CA ASN A 191 5.00 11.32 -22.15
C ASN A 191 6.15 10.29 -22.15
N ALA A 192 7.38 10.78 -22.10
CA ALA A 192 8.55 9.91 -22.01
C ALA A 192 8.58 9.11 -20.69
N ALA A 193 8.05 9.65 -19.60
CA ALA A 193 7.95 8.94 -18.34
C ALA A 193 6.93 7.78 -18.42
N PHE A 194 5.77 8.00 -19.01
CA PHE A 194 4.77 6.94 -19.25
C PHE A 194 5.30 5.87 -20.22
N ASP A 195 6.02 6.24 -21.28
CA ASP A 195 6.65 5.28 -22.18
C ASP A 195 7.69 4.41 -21.47
N ARG A 196 8.52 5.01 -20.61
CA ARG A 196 9.48 4.27 -19.75
C ARG A 196 8.76 3.35 -18.76
N TYR A 197 7.62 3.78 -18.21
CA TYR A 197 6.85 2.96 -17.28
C TYR A 197 6.30 1.72 -18.00
N LYS A 198 5.70 1.89 -19.18
CA LYS A 198 5.23 0.79 -20.03
C LYS A 198 6.36 -0.16 -20.38
N GLU A 199 7.49 0.36 -20.91
CA GLU A 199 8.69 -0.43 -21.23
C GLU A 199 9.18 -1.24 -20.01
N GLY A 200 9.22 -0.62 -18.84
CA GLY A 200 9.63 -1.28 -17.61
C GLY A 200 8.70 -2.42 -17.22
N LEU A 201 7.38 -2.18 -17.22
CA LEU A 201 6.36 -3.20 -16.90
C LEU A 201 6.36 -4.35 -17.90
N ASP A 202 6.41 -4.06 -19.21
CA ASP A 202 6.50 -5.09 -20.24
C ASP A 202 7.77 -5.90 -20.13
N THR A 203 8.90 -5.27 -19.78
CA THR A 203 10.16 -5.99 -19.54
C THR A 203 10.04 -6.97 -18.38
N VAL A 204 9.42 -6.57 -17.28
CA VAL A 204 9.20 -7.45 -16.11
C VAL A 204 8.23 -8.58 -16.47
N ALA A 205 7.13 -8.29 -17.14
CA ALA A 205 6.16 -9.29 -17.56
C ALA A 205 6.74 -10.29 -18.57
N ALA A 206 7.49 -9.81 -19.56
CA ALA A 206 8.22 -10.65 -20.50
C ALA A 206 9.25 -11.54 -19.80
N TYR A 207 9.94 -11.01 -18.79
CA TYR A 207 10.89 -11.78 -18.00
C TYR A 207 10.21 -12.93 -17.27
N ILE A 208 9.12 -12.67 -16.53
CA ILE A 208 8.32 -13.69 -15.84
C ILE A 208 7.93 -14.81 -16.80
N LYS A 209 7.37 -14.46 -17.98
CA LYS A 209 6.99 -15.42 -19.00
C LYS A 209 8.18 -16.21 -19.53
N SER A 210 9.31 -15.55 -19.82
CA SER A 210 10.51 -16.21 -20.35
C SER A 210 11.14 -17.21 -19.39
N ARG A 211 10.95 -16.97 -18.07
CA ARG A 211 11.40 -17.87 -17.00
C ARG A 211 10.42 -19.01 -16.72
N GLY A 212 9.21 -18.93 -17.26
CA GLY A 212 8.14 -19.90 -16.99
C GLY A 212 7.63 -19.84 -15.54
N TYR A 213 7.74 -18.67 -14.87
CA TYR A 213 7.27 -18.50 -13.51
C TYR A 213 5.74 -18.41 -13.47
N ASP A 214 5.12 -19.07 -12.49
CA ASP A 214 3.69 -18.94 -12.19
C ASP A 214 3.44 -17.69 -11.33
N LEU A 215 3.80 -16.54 -11.90
CA LEU A 215 3.65 -15.23 -11.27
C LEU A 215 2.81 -14.32 -12.15
N ARG A 216 1.97 -13.52 -11.51
CA ARG A 216 1.27 -12.39 -12.12
C ARG A 216 1.64 -11.10 -11.42
N ILE A 217 1.56 -9.98 -12.13
CA ILE A 217 1.91 -8.65 -11.61
C ILE A 217 0.63 -7.96 -11.14
N GLY A 218 0.61 -7.49 -9.89
CA GLY A 218 -0.42 -6.59 -9.35
C GLY A 218 0.11 -5.15 -9.29
N LEU A 219 -0.49 -4.23 -10.08
CA LEU A 219 -0.20 -2.81 -9.92
C LEU A 219 -1.03 -2.24 -8.79
N GLU A 220 -0.39 -1.45 -7.93
CA GLU A 220 -1.02 -0.82 -6.79
C GLU A 220 -1.12 0.69 -7.00
N PRO A 221 -2.31 1.22 -7.32
CA PRO A 221 -2.53 2.64 -7.53
C PRO A 221 -2.49 3.42 -6.21
N LYS A 222 -1.94 4.65 -6.26
CA LYS A 222 -1.99 5.63 -5.18
C LYS A 222 -1.96 7.04 -5.76
N PRO A 223 -2.79 8.00 -5.27
CA PRO A 223 -2.86 9.32 -5.90
C PRO A 223 -1.63 10.18 -5.63
N ASN A 224 -1.10 10.13 -4.42
CA ASN A 224 0.03 10.94 -3.99
C ASN A 224 0.76 10.27 -2.80
N GLU A 225 1.80 10.93 -2.26
CA GLU A 225 2.63 10.46 -1.15
C GLU A 225 3.32 9.12 -1.45
N PRO A 226 4.65 9.11 -1.48
CA PRO A 226 5.58 10.20 -1.09
C PRO A 226 5.87 11.22 -2.20
N ARG A 227 5.27 11.11 -3.39
CA ARG A 227 5.31 12.13 -4.45
C ARG A 227 4.08 13.03 -4.35
N GLY A 228 4.17 14.26 -4.85
CA GLY A 228 3.02 15.16 -4.97
C GLY A 228 1.94 14.57 -5.86
N ASP A 229 2.34 14.04 -7.03
CA ASP A 229 1.48 13.37 -7.98
C ASP A 229 2.12 12.04 -8.44
N ILE A 230 1.41 10.94 -8.29
CA ILE A 230 1.82 9.60 -8.74
C ILE A 230 1.13 9.29 -10.06
N PHE A 231 1.85 8.65 -11.00
CA PHE A 231 1.35 8.43 -12.36
C PHE A 231 0.16 7.48 -12.47
N LEU A 232 -0.02 6.59 -11.51
CA LEU A 232 -1.19 5.70 -11.45
C LEU A 232 -2.02 6.02 -10.21
N PRO A 233 -2.77 7.14 -10.20
CA PRO A 233 -3.46 7.59 -9.00
C PRO A 233 -4.68 6.77 -8.61
N THR A 234 -5.29 6.02 -9.54
CA THR A 234 -6.51 5.24 -9.30
C THR A 234 -6.53 3.96 -10.12
N VAL A 235 -7.43 3.05 -9.76
CA VAL A 235 -7.71 1.81 -10.51
C VAL A 235 -7.96 2.09 -12.00
N GLY A 236 -8.73 3.12 -12.34
CA GLY A 236 -9.03 3.45 -13.74
C GLY A 236 -7.79 3.85 -14.54
N HIS A 237 -6.86 4.62 -13.95
CA HIS A 237 -5.60 5.00 -14.60
C HIS A 237 -4.71 3.77 -14.82
N ALA A 238 -4.63 2.89 -13.84
CA ALA A 238 -3.84 1.66 -13.97
C ALA A 238 -4.44 0.72 -15.03
N LEU A 239 -5.76 0.57 -15.11
CA LEU A 239 -6.42 -0.19 -16.20
C LEU A 239 -6.11 0.40 -17.58
N ALA A 240 -6.13 1.72 -17.72
CA ALA A 240 -5.80 2.40 -18.97
C ALA A 240 -4.33 2.16 -19.40
N LEU A 241 -3.40 2.06 -18.44
CA LEU A 241 -2.02 1.70 -18.70
C LEU A 241 -1.89 0.22 -19.09
N ILE A 242 -2.50 -0.69 -18.33
CA ILE A 242 -2.48 -2.14 -18.59
C ILE A 242 -2.96 -2.46 -19.99
N ALA A 243 -4.00 -1.76 -20.47
CA ALA A 243 -4.53 -1.93 -21.82
C ALA A 243 -3.54 -1.57 -22.96
N GLN A 244 -2.44 -0.89 -22.63
CA GLN A 244 -1.40 -0.48 -23.57
C GLN A 244 -0.16 -1.38 -23.52
N LEU A 245 -0.11 -2.35 -22.60
CA LEU A 245 1.02 -3.25 -22.45
C LEU A 245 0.97 -4.40 -23.44
N ASP A 246 2.11 -4.78 -24.00
CA ASP A 246 2.26 -5.95 -24.86
C ASP A 246 2.04 -7.26 -24.09
N ASN A 247 2.41 -7.27 -22.80
CA ASN A 247 2.27 -8.40 -21.89
C ASN A 247 1.22 -8.17 -20.80
N GLY A 248 0.19 -7.38 -21.12
CA GLY A 248 -0.85 -7.00 -20.16
C GLY A 248 -1.73 -8.17 -19.68
N ASP A 249 -1.66 -9.34 -20.29
CA ASP A 249 -2.40 -10.54 -19.88
C ASP A 249 -2.08 -10.99 -18.46
N ILE A 250 -0.80 -10.94 -18.04
CA ILE A 250 -0.34 -11.29 -16.69
C ILE A 250 -0.23 -10.07 -15.76
N VAL A 251 -0.65 -8.88 -16.20
CA VAL A 251 -0.67 -7.67 -15.39
C VAL A 251 -2.11 -7.34 -15.00
N GLY A 252 -2.33 -7.11 -13.73
CA GLY A 252 -3.61 -6.73 -13.14
C GLY A 252 -3.40 -5.73 -12.00
N LEU A 253 -4.29 -5.75 -11.04
CA LEU A 253 -4.41 -4.73 -10.00
C LEU A 253 -4.33 -5.33 -8.60
N ASN A 254 -3.76 -4.54 -7.71
CA ASN A 254 -3.80 -4.66 -6.26
C ASN A 254 -4.36 -3.35 -5.67
N PRO A 255 -5.70 -3.13 -5.69
CA PRO A 255 -6.28 -1.95 -5.08
C PRO A 255 -6.09 -1.96 -3.56
N GLU A 256 -5.69 -0.82 -3.00
CA GLU A 256 -5.60 -0.61 -1.55
C GLU A 256 -6.74 0.31 -1.08
N THR A 257 -7.42 -0.06 0.01
CA THR A 257 -8.57 0.68 0.53
C THR A 257 -8.21 2.13 0.86
N GLY A 258 -7.09 2.35 1.55
CA GLY A 258 -6.65 3.68 1.95
C GLY A 258 -6.29 4.56 0.76
N HIS A 259 -5.71 4.00 -0.29
CA HIS A 259 -5.32 4.76 -1.48
C HIS A 259 -6.53 5.27 -2.27
N GLU A 260 -7.57 4.45 -2.43
CA GLU A 260 -8.80 4.89 -3.09
C GLU A 260 -9.55 5.95 -2.26
N GLN A 261 -9.56 5.81 -0.92
CA GLN A 261 -10.10 6.83 -0.02
C GLN A 261 -9.31 8.14 -0.09
N MET A 262 -7.97 8.06 -0.16
CA MET A 262 -7.10 9.23 -0.34
C MET A 262 -7.41 9.96 -1.65
N ALA A 263 -7.78 9.24 -2.70
CA ALA A 263 -8.24 9.82 -3.96
C ALA A 263 -9.68 10.39 -3.91
N GLY A 264 -10.36 10.29 -2.77
CA GLY A 264 -11.76 10.70 -2.60
C GLY A 264 -12.75 9.79 -3.32
N LEU A 265 -12.38 8.53 -3.58
CA LEU A 265 -13.17 7.59 -4.36
C LEU A 265 -13.83 6.52 -3.47
N ASN A 266 -14.82 5.84 -4.05
CA ASN A 266 -15.48 4.71 -3.42
C ASN A 266 -14.70 3.43 -3.72
N TYR A 267 -14.11 2.83 -2.70
CA TYR A 267 -13.31 1.62 -2.82
C TYR A 267 -14.08 0.43 -3.43
N THR A 268 -15.35 0.26 -3.06
CA THR A 268 -16.19 -0.81 -3.62
C THR A 268 -16.36 -0.67 -5.14
N HIS A 269 -16.46 0.57 -5.63
CA HIS A 269 -16.53 0.82 -7.07
C HIS A 269 -15.21 0.52 -7.76
N ALA A 270 -14.09 0.83 -7.13
CA ALA A 270 -12.76 0.49 -7.66
C ALA A 270 -12.57 -1.03 -7.77
N LEU A 271 -12.94 -1.80 -6.73
CA LEU A 271 -12.93 -3.26 -6.78
C LEU A 271 -13.84 -3.81 -7.87
N ALA A 272 -15.08 -3.29 -7.97
CA ALA A 272 -16.03 -3.72 -9.00
C ALA A 272 -15.49 -3.46 -10.40
N GLN A 273 -14.83 -2.33 -10.64
CA GLN A 273 -14.20 -2.00 -11.92
C GLN A 273 -13.05 -2.96 -12.25
N ALA A 274 -12.15 -3.22 -11.28
CA ALA A 274 -11.05 -4.16 -11.44
C ALA A 274 -11.54 -5.59 -11.74
N LEU A 275 -12.57 -6.03 -11.00
CA LEU A 275 -13.20 -7.35 -11.17
C LEU A 275 -13.89 -7.48 -12.54
N ASN A 276 -14.66 -6.47 -12.94
CA ASN A 276 -15.33 -6.45 -14.24
C ASN A 276 -14.35 -6.49 -15.42
N ALA A 277 -13.16 -5.90 -15.23
CA ALA A 277 -12.08 -5.97 -16.23
C ALA A 277 -11.32 -7.31 -16.22
N GLY A 278 -11.61 -8.22 -15.28
CA GLY A 278 -10.86 -9.48 -15.10
C GLY A 278 -9.42 -9.23 -14.60
N LYS A 279 -9.17 -8.11 -13.94
CA LYS A 279 -7.84 -7.63 -13.55
C LYS A 279 -7.66 -7.49 -12.03
N LEU A 280 -8.59 -7.95 -11.21
CA LEU A 280 -8.42 -7.97 -9.76
C LEU A 280 -7.58 -9.18 -9.36
N PHE A 281 -6.31 -8.98 -8.99
CA PHE A 281 -5.36 -10.04 -8.68
C PHE A 281 -5.05 -10.17 -7.20
N HIS A 282 -5.03 -9.06 -6.49
CA HIS A 282 -4.77 -8.96 -5.07
C HIS A 282 -5.59 -7.80 -4.47
N ILE A 283 -5.70 -7.74 -3.17
CA ILE A 283 -6.37 -6.65 -2.44
C ILE A 283 -5.57 -6.34 -1.19
N ASP A 284 -5.16 -5.09 -1.01
CA ASP A 284 -4.62 -4.60 0.25
C ASP A 284 -5.72 -3.96 1.10
N LEU A 285 -5.93 -4.54 2.28
CA LEU A 285 -6.92 -4.06 3.23
C LEU A 285 -6.26 -3.26 4.35
N ASN A 286 -6.60 -2.01 4.41
CA ASN A 286 -6.23 -1.12 5.51
C ASN A 286 -7.33 -0.08 5.72
N GLY A 287 -7.08 0.92 6.55
CA GLY A 287 -7.96 2.06 6.75
C GLY A 287 -7.18 3.36 6.75
N GLN A 288 -7.78 4.38 6.17
CA GLN A 288 -7.25 5.73 6.16
C GLN A 288 -8.38 6.73 6.30
N SER A 289 -8.17 7.77 7.09
CA SER A 289 -9.03 8.96 7.04
C SER A 289 -8.58 9.82 5.85
N GLY A 290 -9.52 10.20 5.02
CA GLY A 290 -9.25 11.02 3.84
C GLY A 290 -8.78 12.43 4.19
#